data_29308f20e8df0a1490e95c418ce6912c
#
_entry.id   29308f20e8df0a1490e95c418ce6912c
#
_cell.length_a   1.000
_cell.length_b   1.000
_cell.length_c   1.000
_cell.angle_alpha   90.00
_cell.angle_beta   90.00
_cell.angle_gamma   90.00
#
_symmetry.space_group_name_H-M   'P 1'
#
loop_
_entity.id
_entity.type
_entity.pdbx_description
1 polymer ?
#
loop_
_entity_poly.entity_id
_entity_poly.type
_entity_poly.pdbx_seq_one_letter_code
_entity_poly.pdbx_strand_id
1 'polypeptide(L)'
;MHKLAALLFGSTLFVHCALAQSQRFIIDDDEFLDKIVATGTSLLKHGKLQSVDSLRAQVRTKGVPLKLAPTSQQKFSPPDLCDRLRESTLAVGSLYKCPDCGEWHFNSSAGFVVAQGSVVCTCCHVILAQDENVQESYLLAADATGHVYPVQSVLAADTVSDTCFVKIDAPHLKPLPLRVGIRAGERVYCLSHPGGYHFMFTEGLVSRVNRRRDDALDSDGQTNGFLTRPILFLNVTAEFAPGSSGAPIVDESANVVAQVSSITDAGEPTPGDENNSPSPSVPVRFCTAAEEILRLTDPNLEKAAALETRAKSKGPHPGGKSKNGR
;
A
#
# COMPACT_ATOMS: atom_id res chain seq x y z
N MET A 1 -9.46 -81.59 -29.30
CA MET A 1 -8.22 -80.87 -28.94
C MET A 1 -8.40 -79.39 -29.40
N HIS A 2 -8.96 -78.57 -28.61
CA HIS A 2 -9.22 -77.17 -28.93
C HIS A 2 -8.22 -76.30 -28.14
N LYS A 3 -7.38 -75.55 -28.84
CA LYS A 3 -6.46 -74.60 -28.26
C LYS A 3 -7.16 -73.22 -28.17
N LEU A 4 -7.39 -72.78 -26.95
CA LEU A 4 -7.84 -71.42 -26.65
C LEU A 4 -6.64 -70.44 -26.67
N ALA A 5 -6.69 -69.46 -27.57
CA ALA A 5 -5.73 -68.39 -27.63
C ALA A 5 -6.30 -67.20 -26.82
N ALA A 6 -5.64 -66.80 -25.70
CA ALA A 6 -5.98 -65.63 -24.95
C ALA A 6 -5.28 -64.41 -25.52
N LEU A 7 -6.05 -63.44 -26.03
CA LEU A 7 -5.57 -62.12 -26.43
C LEU A 7 -5.52 -61.21 -25.18
N LEU A 8 -4.32 -60.83 -24.78
CA LEU A 8 -4.06 -59.79 -23.78
C LEU A 8 -4.12 -58.43 -24.49
N PHE A 9 -5.20 -57.67 -24.27
CA PHE A 9 -5.27 -56.25 -24.60
C PHE A 9 -4.56 -55.44 -23.51
N GLY A 10 -3.36 -55.01 -23.80
CA GLY A 10 -2.65 -54.04 -22.95
C GLY A 10 -3.16 -52.62 -23.20
N SER A 11 -3.99 -52.09 -22.30
CA SER A 11 -4.42 -50.70 -22.32
C SER A 11 -3.29 -49.83 -21.75
N THR A 12 -2.51 -49.22 -22.63
CA THR A 12 -1.57 -48.14 -22.24
C THR A 12 -2.36 -46.87 -21.95
N LEU A 13 -2.54 -46.59 -20.68
CA LEU A 13 -3.06 -45.30 -20.22
C LEU A 13 -1.96 -44.21 -20.47
N PHE A 14 -2.12 -43.45 -21.56
CA PHE A 14 -1.35 -42.23 -21.75
C PHE A 14 -1.90 -41.19 -20.79
N VAL A 15 -1.23 -40.99 -19.64
CA VAL A 15 -1.45 -39.84 -18.79
C VAL A 15 -0.86 -38.63 -19.53
N HIS A 16 -1.73 -37.87 -20.21
CA HIS A 16 -1.38 -36.56 -20.70
C HIS A 16 -1.27 -35.63 -19.49
N CYS A 17 -0.05 -35.47 -18.98
CA CYS A 17 0.27 -34.37 -18.08
C CYS A 17 0.27 -33.09 -18.93
N ALA A 18 -0.88 -32.44 -19.04
CA ALA A 18 -0.97 -31.08 -19.59
C ALA A 18 -0.19 -30.17 -18.63
N LEU A 19 1.05 -29.89 -18.99
CA LEU A 19 1.78 -28.74 -18.42
C LEU A 19 0.96 -27.52 -18.81
N ALA A 20 0.13 -27.03 -17.88
CA ALA A 20 -0.48 -25.72 -17.98
C ALA A 20 0.69 -24.73 -18.04
N GLN A 21 1.09 -24.29 -19.24
CA GLN A 21 1.96 -23.14 -19.39
C GLN A 21 1.22 -21.97 -18.73
N SER A 22 1.75 -21.45 -17.64
CA SER A 22 1.24 -20.23 -17.06
C SER A 22 1.27 -19.14 -18.13
N GLN A 23 0.10 -18.63 -18.48
CA GLN A 23 0.00 -17.58 -19.50
C GLN A 23 0.75 -16.37 -18.99
N ARG A 24 1.70 -15.84 -19.80
CA ARG A 24 2.47 -14.64 -19.45
C ARG A 24 1.50 -13.48 -19.24
N PHE A 25 1.58 -12.84 -18.09
CA PHE A 25 0.90 -11.58 -17.84
C PHE A 25 1.66 -10.46 -18.59
N ILE A 26 0.96 -9.76 -19.47
CA ILE A 26 1.48 -8.60 -20.21
C ILE A 26 0.56 -7.44 -19.88
N ILE A 27 1.15 -6.31 -19.50
CA ILE A 27 0.44 -5.06 -19.29
C ILE A 27 0.89 -4.06 -20.34
N ASP A 28 -0.07 -3.32 -20.87
CA ASP A 28 0.11 -2.10 -21.63
C ASP A 28 -0.35 -0.96 -20.71
N ASP A 29 0.60 -0.15 -20.24
CA ASP A 29 0.32 0.89 -19.25
C ASP A 29 -0.59 1.98 -19.81
N ASP A 30 -0.47 2.33 -21.10
CA ASP A 30 -1.30 3.32 -21.76
C ASP A 30 -2.75 2.80 -21.89
N GLU A 31 -2.93 1.57 -22.39
CA GLU A 31 -4.25 0.92 -22.49
C GLU A 31 -4.90 0.77 -21.10
N PHE A 32 -4.11 0.42 -20.09
CA PHE A 32 -4.57 0.29 -18.71
C PHE A 32 -5.10 1.61 -18.17
N LEU A 33 -4.35 2.71 -18.35
CA LEU A 33 -4.76 4.05 -17.92
C LEU A 33 -5.98 4.55 -18.69
N ASP A 34 -6.00 4.40 -20.01
CA ASP A 34 -7.13 4.79 -20.86
C ASP A 34 -8.43 4.09 -20.41
N LYS A 35 -8.34 2.79 -20.09
CA LYS A 35 -9.48 2.01 -19.58
C LYS A 35 -9.97 2.51 -18.23
N ILE A 36 -9.07 2.89 -17.32
CA ILE A 36 -9.44 3.45 -16.01
C ILE A 36 -10.13 4.80 -16.20
N VAL A 37 -9.57 5.68 -17.01
CA VAL A 37 -10.12 7.02 -17.27
C VAL A 37 -11.49 6.91 -17.94
N ALA A 38 -11.63 6.08 -18.98
CA ALA A 38 -12.88 5.88 -19.67
C ALA A 38 -13.98 5.30 -18.75
N THR A 39 -13.62 4.28 -17.94
CA THR A 39 -14.56 3.67 -17.00
C THR A 39 -14.91 4.64 -15.87
N GLY A 40 -13.91 5.33 -15.30
CA GLY A 40 -14.09 6.30 -14.22
C GLY A 40 -14.99 7.46 -14.64
N THR A 41 -14.77 8.04 -15.81
CA THR A 41 -15.61 9.12 -16.36
C THR A 41 -17.05 8.64 -16.65
N SER A 42 -17.23 7.39 -17.06
CA SER A 42 -18.56 6.78 -17.19
C SER A 42 -19.25 6.65 -15.82
N LEU A 43 -18.56 6.15 -14.79
CA LEU A 43 -19.07 6.05 -13.43
C LEU A 43 -19.44 7.42 -12.85
N LEU A 44 -18.63 8.44 -13.13
CA LEU A 44 -18.89 9.83 -12.74
C LEU A 44 -20.20 10.35 -13.34
N LYS A 45 -20.41 10.19 -14.64
CA LYS A 45 -21.64 10.59 -15.33
C LYS A 45 -22.90 9.94 -14.73
N HIS A 46 -22.76 8.77 -14.11
CA HIS A 46 -23.86 8.06 -13.45
C HIS A 46 -23.94 8.35 -11.94
N GLY A 47 -23.19 9.31 -11.42
CA GLY A 47 -23.20 9.71 -10.00
C GLY A 47 -22.71 8.61 -9.03
N LYS A 48 -21.81 7.71 -9.48
CA LYS A 48 -21.35 6.56 -8.70
C LYS A 48 -20.05 6.80 -7.96
N LEU A 49 -19.43 7.98 -8.10
CA LEU A 49 -18.16 8.30 -7.49
C LEU A 49 -18.31 9.20 -6.28
N GLN A 50 -17.45 9.00 -5.29
CA GLN A 50 -17.26 9.92 -4.16
C GLN A 50 -16.13 10.89 -4.51
N SER A 51 -16.37 12.20 -4.30
CA SER A 51 -15.30 13.18 -4.45
C SER A 51 -14.21 12.93 -3.41
N VAL A 52 -12.97 13.26 -3.76
CA VAL A 52 -11.86 13.15 -2.81
C VAL A 52 -12.11 14.02 -1.59
N ASP A 53 -12.71 15.21 -1.70
CA ASP A 53 -13.05 16.06 -0.56
C ASP A 53 -14.02 15.36 0.41
N SER A 54 -15.03 14.65 -0.13
CA SER A 54 -15.94 13.86 0.70
C SER A 54 -15.25 12.73 1.45
N LEU A 55 -14.25 12.08 0.83
CA LEU A 55 -13.46 11.03 1.46
C LEU A 55 -12.43 11.60 2.43
N ARG A 56 -11.79 12.73 2.09
CA ARG A 56 -10.86 13.48 2.95
C ARG A 56 -11.51 13.86 4.28
N ALA A 57 -12.75 14.36 4.25
CA ALA A 57 -13.51 14.68 5.46
C ALA A 57 -13.77 13.48 6.38
N GLN A 58 -13.61 12.25 5.89
CA GLN A 58 -13.74 11.02 6.67
C GLN A 58 -12.40 10.55 7.28
N VAL A 59 -11.26 11.07 6.81
CA VAL A 59 -9.93 10.72 7.33
C VAL A 59 -9.75 11.33 8.71
N ARG A 60 -9.82 10.49 9.72
CA ARG A 60 -9.53 10.85 11.12
C ARG A 60 -9.00 9.61 11.82
N THR A 61 -8.22 9.77 12.88
CA THR A 61 -7.71 8.66 13.68
C THR A 61 -8.87 7.86 14.27
N LYS A 62 -9.15 6.72 13.66
CA LYS A 62 -10.18 5.77 14.09
C LYS A 62 -9.80 4.36 13.63
N GLY A 63 -10.22 3.36 14.37
CA GLY A 63 -10.09 1.95 13.99
C GLY A 63 -11.44 1.31 13.68
N VAL A 64 -11.37 0.15 13.03
CA VAL A 64 -12.54 -0.67 12.70
C VAL A 64 -12.23 -2.15 12.92
N PRO A 65 -13.08 -2.93 13.63
CA PRO A 65 -12.86 -4.35 13.78
C PRO A 65 -12.98 -5.06 12.42
N LEU A 66 -11.93 -5.78 12.02
CA LEU A 66 -11.89 -6.53 10.77
C LEU A 66 -11.60 -8.01 11.02
N LYS A 67 -12.22 -8.88 10.21
CA LYS A 67 -11.85 -10.29 10.16
C LYS A 67 -10.71 -10.45 9.16
N LEU A 68 -9.48 -10.46 9.65
CA LEU A 68 -8.28 -10.66 8.86
C LEU A 68 -8.12 -12.13 8.45
N ALA A 69 -7.43 -12.37 7.33
CA ALA A 69 -7.01 -13.72 6.95
C ALA A 69 -5.92 -14.24 7.89
N PRO A 70 -5.90 -15.53 8.24
CA PRO A 70 -4.82 -16.13 9.01
C PRO A 70 -3.51 -16.10 8.21
N THR A 71 -2.38 -15.94 8.89
CA THR A 71 -1.06 -16.00 8.26
C THR A 71 -0.84 -17.34 7.58
N SER A 72 -0.23 -17.30 6.39
CA SER A 72 0.16 -18.47 5.61
C SER A 72 1.57 -18.93 5.99
N GLN A 73 1.79 -20.24 5.94
CA GLN A 73 3.12 -20.87 6.00
C GLN A 73 3.54 -21.46 4.64
N GLN A 74 2.63 -21.43 3.67
CA GLN A 74 2.90 -21.91 2.32
C GLN A 74 3.82 -20.93 1.59
N LYS A 75 5.02 -21.39 1.26
CA LYS A 75 5.95 -20.61 0.44
C LYS A 75 5.60 -20.73 -1.03
N PHE A 76 5.72 -19.63 -1.73
CA PHE A 76 5.55 -19.53 -3.17
C PHE A 76 6.90 -19.37 -3.87
N SER A 77 6.99 -19.85 -5.12
CA SER A 77 8.05 -19.39 -6.01
C SER A 77 7.83 -17.91 -6.36
N PRO A 78 8.87 -17.11 -6.71
CA PRO A 78 8.67 -15.72 -7.07
C PRO A 78 7.63 -15.49 -8.17
N PRO A 79 7.54 -16.27 -9.25
CA PRO A 79 6.46 -16.16 -10.24
C PRO A 79 5.07 -16.40 -9.66
N ASP A 80 4.89 -17.47 -8.86
CA ASP A 80 3.60 -17.78 -8.24
C ASP A 80 3.20 -16.73 -7.20
N LEU A 81 4.19 -16.18 -6.48
CA LEU A 81 3.96 -15.08 -5.55
C LEU A 81 3.49 -13.82 -6.28
N CYS A 82 4.13 -13.47 -7.40
CA CYS A 82 3.71 -12.35 -8.24
C CYS A 82 2.27 -12.52 -8.72
N ASP A 83 1.90 -13.71 -9.20
CA ASP A 83 0.53 -14.02 -9.63
C ASP A 83 -0.45 -13.88 -8.46
N ARG A 84 -0.09 -14.41 -7.29
CA ARG A 84 -0.90 -14.30 -6.07
C ARG A 84 -1.10 -12.85 -5.63
N LEU A 85 -0.07 -12.01 -5.73
CA LEU A 85 -0.16 -10.60 -5.35
C LEU A 85 -1.04 -9.81 -6.32
N ARG A 86 -1.04 -10.11 -7.62
CA ARG A 86 -1.92 -9.46 -8.59
C ARG A 86 -3.41 -9.65 -8.29
N GLU A 87 -3.80 -10.76 -7.63
CA GLU A 87 -5.18 -10.97 -7.19
C GLU A 87 -5.61 -10.09 -6.01
N SER A 88 -4.68 -9.34 -5.41
CA SER A 88 -4.90 -8.62 -4.15
C SER A 88 -4.40 -7.18 -4.17
N THR A 89 -3.48 -6.84 -5.07
CA THR A 89 -2.90 -5.49 -5.21
C THR A 89 -3.69 -4.69 -6.23
N LEU A 90 -3.90 -3.42 -5.94
CA LEU A 90 -4.70 -2.49 -6.73
C LEU A 90 -3.90 -1.23 -7.04
N ALA A 91 -4.10 -0.67 -8.21
CA ALA A 91 -3.83 0.74 -8.45
C ALA A 91 -4.93 1.55 -7.74
N VAL A 92 -4.56 2.37 -6.76
CA VAL A 92 -5.48 3.23 -5.99
C VAL A 92 -5.08 4.67 -6.25
N GLY A 93 -6.02 5.49 -6.69
CA GLY A 93 -5.64 6.86 -7.03
C GLY A 93 -6.81 7.76 -7.38
N SER A 94 -6.50 8.99 -7.76
CA SER A 94 -7.49 9.99 -8.11
C SER A 94 -7.69 10.10 -9.63
N LEU A 95 -8.93 9.95 -10.07
CA LEU A 95 -9.40 10.45 -11.36
C LEU A 95 -9.63 11.95 -11.18
N TYR A 96 -8.91 12.78 -11.92
CA TYR A 96 -8.99 14.23 -11.76
C TYR A 96 -9.08 14.93 -13.12
N LYS A 97 -9.71 16.09 -13.10
CA LYS A 97 -9.75 16.96 -14.27
C LYS A 97 -8.54 17.88 -14.26
N CYS A 98 -7.69 17.73 -15.28
CA CYS A 98 -6.46 18.51 -15.39
C CYS A 98 -6.77 20.00 -15.60
N PRO A 99 -6.22 20.91 -14.81
CA PRO A 99 -6.43 22.34 -14.98
C PRO A 99 -5.79 22.88 -16.27
N ASP A 100 -4.72 22.24 -16.74
CA ASP A 100 -3.95 22.73 -17.90
C ASP A 100 -4.56 22.32 -19.23
N CYS A 101 -4.97 21.05 -19.39
CA CYS A 101 -5.50 20.52 -20.64
C CYS A 101 -7.02 20.34 -20.65
N GLY A 102 -7.68 20.37 -19.47
CA GLY A 102 -9.11 20.14 -19.34
C GLY A 102 -9.57 18.68 -19.52
N GLU A 103 -8.64 17.76 -19.72
CA GLU A 103 -8.93 16.33 -19.87
C GLU A 103 -8.89 15.59 -18.52
N TRP A 104 -9.48 14.41 -18.48
CA TRP A 104 -9.44 13.54 -17.31
C TRP A 104 -8.18 12.70 -17.32
N HIS A 105 -7.49 12.65 -16.17
CA HIS A 105 -6.32 11.82 -15.93
C HIS A 105 -6.48 10.98 -14.68
N PHE A 106 -5.66 9.95 -14.53
CA PHE A 106 -5.59 9.12 -13.33
C PHE A 106 -4.19 9.18 -12.74
N ASN A 107 -4.10 9.69 -11.50
CA ASN A 107 -2.84 9.69 -10.73
C ASN A 107 -2.85 8.47 -9.81
N SER A 108 -2.04 7.46 -10.13
CA SER A 108 -2.03 6.18 -9.42
C SER A 108 -1.03 6.13 -8.28
N SER A 109 -1.47 5.56 -7.19
CA SER A 109 -0.68 4.98 -6.11
C SER A 109 -1.05 3.51 -5.98
N ALA A 110 -0.77 2.86 -4.85
CA ALA A 110 -1.09 1.46 -4.65
C ALA A 110 -1.97 1.23 -3.41
N GLY A 111 -2.52 0.04 -3.34
CA GLY A 111 -3.20 -0.50 -2.19
C GLY A 111 -3.34 -2.01 -2.31
N PHE A 112 -3.76 -2.66 -1.25
CA PHE A 112 -3.99 -4.11 -1.26
C PHE A 112 -5.21 -4.48 -0.42
N VAL A 113 -5.86 -5.56 -0.79
CA VAL A 113 -7.00 -6.09 -0.03
C VAL A 113 -6.50 -6.69 1.28
N VAL A 114 -6.92 -6.14 2.43
CA VAL A 114 -6.46 -6.53 3.77
C VAL A 114 -7.46 -7.43 4.50
N ALA A 115 -8.76 -7.33 4.16
CA ALA A 115 -9.80 -8.13 4.79
C ALA A 115 -10.92 -8.51 3.81
N GLN A 116 -11.68 -9.55 4.18
CA GLN A 116 -12.89 -9.91 3.46
C GLN A 116 -13.88 -8.74 3.42
N GLY A 117 -14.75 -8.73 2.42
CA GLY A 117 -15.68 -7.63 2.20
C GLY A 117 -15.02 -6.45 1.50
N SER A 118 -13.91 -6.70 0.81
CA SER A 118 -13.25 -5.70 -0.07
C SER A 118 -12.79 -4.45 0.69
N VAL A 119 -12.09 -4.67 1.80
CA VAL A 119 -11.38 -3.61 2.53
C VAL A 119 -9.96 -3.50 1.99
N VAL A 120 -9.61 -2.33 1.49
CA VAL A 120 -8.29 -2.04 0.91
C VAL A 120 -7.49 -1.19 1.87
N CYS A 121 -6.23 -1.59 2.11
CA CYS A 121 -5.23 -0.80 2.83
C CYS A 121 -4.45 0.04 1.83
N THR A 122 -4.27 1.33 2.14
CA THR A 122 -3.43 2.28 1.38
C THR A 122 -2.88 3.35 2.33
N CYS A 123 -2.11 4.32 1.82
CA CYS A 123 -1.64 5.46 2.61
C CYS A 123 -2.72 6.54 2.76
N CYS A 124 -2.72 7.25 3.91
CA CYS A 124 -3.60 8.40 4.11
C CYS A 124 -3.31 9.52 3.12
N HIS A 125 -2.03 9.77 2.80
CA HIS A 125 -1.64 10.83 1.88
C HIS A 125 -2.18 10.60 0.45
N VAL A 126 -2.50 9.37 0.04
CA VAL A 126 -3.17 9.09 -1.24
C VAL A 126 -4.54 9.78 -1.34
N ILE A 127 -5.18 10.01 -0.18
CA ILE A 127 -6.46 10.71 -0.08
C ILE A 127 -6.25 12.19 0.27
N LEU A 128 -5.27 12.49 1.13
CA LEU A 128 -5.06 13.82 1.72
C LEU A 128 -4.26 14.74 0.81
N ALA A 129 -3.16 14.24 0.20
CA ALA A 129 -2.31 15.04 -0.66
C ALA A 129 -2.96 15.20 -2.04
N GLN A 130 -3.41 16.41 -2.34
CA GLN A 130 -3.94 16.79 -3.64
C GLN A 130 -3.28 18.09 -4.11
N ASP A 131 -3.15 18.21 -5.43
CA ASP A 131 -2.77 19.47 -6.05
C ASP A 131 -3.90 20.50 -5.82
N GLU A 132 -3.55 21.63 -5.22
CA GLU A 132 -4.50 22.73 -4.93
C GLU A 132 -5.16 23.31 -6.18
N ASN A 133 -4.54 23.13 -7.36
CA ASN A 133 -5.08 23.56 -8.64
C ASN A 133 -6.14 22.61 -9.20
N VAL A 134 -6.25 21.38 -8.66
CA VAL A 134 -7.26 20.39 -9.07
C VAL A 134 -8.57 20.62 -8.34
N GLN A 135 -9.56 21.14 -9.07
CA GLN A 135 -10.88 21.46 -8.50
C GLN A 135 -11.83 20.26 -8.45
N GLU A 136 -11.62 19.24 -9.29
CA GLU A 136 -12.52 18.12 -9.42
C GLU A 136 -11.74 16.80 -9.47
N SER A 137 -11.95 15.95 -8.44
CA SER A 137 -11.26 14.67 -8.32
C SER A 137 -12.07 13.64 -7.55
N TYR A 138 -11.89 12.37 -7.91
CA TYR A 138 -12.62 11.21 -7.41
C TYR A 138 -11.68 10.04 -7.17
N LEU A 139 -11.79 9.36 -6.03
CA LEU A 139 -10.91 8.24 -5.70
C LEU A 139 -11.44 6.94 -6.30
N LEU A 140 -10.57 6.23 -7.01
CA LEU A 140 -10.84 4.95 -7.64
C LEU A 140 -9.80 3.91 -7.22
N ALA A 141 -10.15 2.64 -7.38
CA ALA A 141 -9.22 1.53 -7.37
C ALA A 141 -9.37 0.73 -8.67
N ALA A 142 -8.27 0.15 -9.18
CA ALA A 142 -8.31 -0.73 -10.35
C ALA A 142 -7.46 -1.98 -10.09
N ASP A 143 -7.97 -3.16 -10.50
CA ASP A 143 -7.23 -4.41 -10.44
C ASP A 143 -6.34 -4.62 -11.66
N ALA A 144 -5.54 -5.68 -11.65
CA ALA A 144 -4.60 -6.00 -12.73
C ALA A 144 -5.25 -6.32 -14.08
N THR A 145 -6.57 -6.49 -14.12
CA THR A 145 -7.34 -6.65 -15.37
C THR A 145 -7.89 -5.33 -15.90
N GLY A 146 -7.66 -4.22 -15.16
CA GLY A 146 -8.20 -2.91 -15.45
C GLY A 146 -9.69 -2.76 -15.09
N HIS A 147 -10.23 -3.63 -14.23
CA HIS A 147 -11.57 -3.42 -13.69
C HIS A 147 -11.53 -2.35 -12.60
N VAL A 148 -12.42 -1.37 -12.72
CA VAL A 148 -12.43 -0.16 -11.87
C VAL A 148 -13.51 -0.26 -10.80
N TYR A 149 -13.12 0.06 -9.57
CA TYR A 149 -13.96 0.06 -8.38
C TYR A 149 -14.01 1.47 -7.76
N PRO A 150 -15.21 2.09 -7.62
CA PRO A 150 -15.34 3.29 -6.82
C PRO A 150 -14.94 3.08 -5.37
N VAL A 151 -14.15 3.99 -4.81
CA VAL A 151 -13.94 4.03 -3.36
C VAL A 151 -15.19 4.64 -2.72
N GLN A 152 -15.82 3.86 -1.82
CA GLN A 152 -17.12 4.21 -1.23
C GLN A 152 -16.98 5.03 0.05
N SER A 153 -16.00 4.72 0.89
CA SER A 153 -15.78 5.38 2.19
C SER A 153 -14.41 5.08 2.78
N VAL A 154 -13.97 5.89 3.74
CA VAL A 154 -12.83 5.62 4.62
C VAL A 154 -13.34 4.95 5.89
N LEU A 155 -12.95 3.69 6.11
CA LEU A 155 -13.39 2.89 7.26
C LEU A 155 -12.55 3.17 8.51
N ALA A 156 -11.24 3.24 8.36
CA ALA A 156 -10.28 3.47 9.42
C ALA A 156 -9.11 4.29 8.89
N ALA A 157 -8.48 5.08 9.73
CA ALA A 157 -7.27 5.82 9.41
C ALA A 157 -6.43 6.08 10.65
N ASP A 158 -5.11 6.16 10.46
CA ASP A 158 -4.15 6.70 11.42
C ASP A 158 -3.17 7.58 10.63
N THR A 159 -3.38 8.89 10.68
CA THR A 159 -2.56 9.88 9.96
C THR A 159 -1.12 9.94 10.46
N VAL A 160 -0.85 9.41 11.66
CA VAL A 160 0.50 9.34 12.24
C VAL A 160 1.33 8.23 11.59
N SER A 161 0.74 7.08 11.32
CA SER A 161 1.39 5.98 10.60
C SER A 161 1.14 6.04 9.08
N ASP A 162 0.44 7.07 8.62
CA ASP A 162 0.07 7.25 7.22
C ASP A 162 -0.62 6.02 6.62
N THR A 163 -1.53 5.42 7.38
CA THR A 163 -2.23 4.19 6.97
C THR A 163 -3.74 4.38 7.04
N CYS A 164 -4.47 3.95 6.01
CA CYS A 164 -5.91 3.94 6.04
C CYS A 164 -6.53 2.69 5.39
N PHE A 165 -7.77 2.39 5.80
CA PHE A 165 -8.62 1.37 5.19
C PHE A 165 -9.76 2.04 4.46
N VAL A 166 -9.89 1.73 3.18
CA VAL A 166 -11.00 2.19 2.34
C VAL A 166 -11.88 1.01 1.92
N LYS A 167 -13.15 1.30 1.68
CA LYS A 167 -14.15 0.34 1.20
C LYS A 167 -14.34 0.46 -0.30
N ILE A 168 -14.27 -0.67 -1.00
CA ILE A 168 -14.70 -0.83 -2.39
C ILE A 168 -15.70 -1.98 -2.49
N ASP A 169 -16.23 -2.26 -3.67
CA ASP A 169 -17.11 -3.42 -3.93
C ASP A 169 -16.42 -4.38 -4.92
N ALA A 170 -15.58 -5.27 -4.40
CA ALA A 170 -14.78 -6.22 -5.16
C ALA A 170 -14.70 -7.59 -4.43
N PRO A 171 -15.83 -8.29 -4.26
CA PRO A 171 -15.91 -9.49 -3.40
C PRO A 171 -15.07 -10.67 -3.88
N HIS A 172 -14.62 -10.66 -5.13
CA HIS A 172 -13.77 -11.71 -5.71
C HIS A 172 -12.28 -11.53 -5.42
N LEU A 173 -11.86 -10.34 -4.98
CA LEU A 173 -10.47 -10.10 -4.62
C LEU A 173 -10.12 -10.77 -3.29
N LYS A 174 -8.93 -11.34 -3.22
CA LYS A 174 -8.48 -12.15 -2.09
C LYS A 174 -7.67 -11.30 -1.11
N PRO A 175 -8.00 -11.30 0.19
CA PRO A 175 -7.20 -10.57 1.17
C PRO A 175 -5.83 -11.21 1.37
N LEU A 176 -4.82 -10.35 1.62
CA LEU A 176 -3.49 -10.75 2.08
C LEU A 176 -3.49 -10.78 3.61
N PRO A 177 -2.91 -11.83 4.24
CA PRO A 177 -2.71 -11.88 5.68
C PRO A 177 -1.71 -10.81 6.14
N LEU A 178 -1.83 -10.36 7.40
CA LEU A 178 -0.84 -9.51 8.05
C LEU A 178 0.07 -10.37 8.94
N ARG A 179 1.39 -10.26 8.79
CA ARG A 179 2.40 -10.90 9.64
C ARG A 179 3.24 -9.85 10.35
N VAL A 180 3.27 -9.92 11.68
CA VAL A 180 4.10 -9.07 12.55
C VAL A 180 5.42 -9.76 12.90
N GLY A 181 6.39 -8.98 13.43
CA GLY A 181 7.63 -9.51 14.00
C GLY A 181 8.68 -9.94 12.96
N ILE A 182 8.64 -9.42 11.75
CA ILE A 182 9.70 -9.63 10.75
C ILE A 182 11.03 -9.05 11.23
N ARG A 183 12.14 -9.69 10.85
CA ARG A 183 13.49 -9.29 11.28
C ARG A 183 14.33 -8.82 10.10
N ALA A 184 15.34 -8.00 10.39
CA ALA A 184 16.37 -7.66 9.41
C ALA A 184 17.04 -8.92 8.84
N GLY A 185 17.29 -8.93 7.52
CA GLY A 185 17.82 -10.05 6.77
C GLY A 185 16.77 -10.99 6.17
N GLU A 186 15.49 -10.90 6.57
CA GLU A 186 14.41 -11.68 5.93
C GLU A 186 14.11 -11.14 4.54
N ARG A 187 13.83 -12.06 3.62
CA ARG A 187 13.48 -11.76 2.22
C ARG A 187 12.09 -11.18 2.11
N VAL A 188 11.94 -10.17 1.28
CA VAL A 188 10.66 -9.50 1.02
C VAL A 188 10.48 -9.19 -0.45
N TYR A 189 9.21 -9.01 -0.84
CA TYR A 189 8.79 -8.71 -2.21
C TYR A 189 7.81 -7.55 -2.18
N CYS A 190 7.80 -6.78 -3.27
CA CYS A 190 6.88 -5.68 -3.48
C CYS A 190 6.20 -5.82 -4.83
N LEU A 191 4.89 -5.60 -4.90
CA LEU A 191 4.16 -5.41 -6.15
C LEU A 191 3.53 -4.02 -6.12
N SER A 192 3.97 -3.11 -7.00
CA SER A 192 3.62 -1.68 -6.92
C SER A 192 3.53 -1.02 -8.29
N HIS A 193 3.37 0.31 -8.31
CA HIS A 193 3.16 1.11 -9.53
C HIS A 193 4.15 2.29 -9.63
N PRO A 194 5.48 2.05 -9.54
CA PRO A 194 6.48 3.11 -9.53
C PRO A 194 6.46 3.90 -10.84
N GLY A 195 6.32 5.23 -10.75
CA GLY A 195 6.37 6.10 -11.92
C GLY A 195 5.30 5.85 -12.98
N GLY A 196 4.19 5.17 -12.62
CA GLY A 196 3.14 4.79 -13.57
C GLY A 196 3.39 3.46 -14.29
N TYR A 197 4.48 2.73 -13.98
CA TYR A 197 4.68 1.35 -14.45
C TYR A 197 3.89 0.40 -13.54
N HIS A 198 2.73 -0.06 -14.01
CA HIS A 198 1.78 -0.79 -13.19
C HIS A 198 2.20 -2.25 -12.95
N PHE A 199 1.95 -2.74 -11.73
CA PHE A 199 2.20 -4.12 -11.29
C PHE A 199 3.66 -4.57 -11.46
N MET A 200 4.61 -3.67 -11.18
CA MET A 200 6.04 -3.97 -11.14
C MET A 200 6.37 -4.79 -9.89
N PHE A 201 6.94 -5.98 -10.10
CA PHE A 201 7.34 -6.90 -9.03
C PHE A 201 8.83 -6.78 -8.76
N THR A 202 9.20 -6.56 -7.51
CA THR A 202 10.58 -6.44 -7.06
C THR A 202 10.86 -7.29 -5.83
N GLU A 203 12.12 -7.67 -5.63
CA GLU A 203 12.60 -8.48 -4.52
C GLU A 203 13.69 -7.75 -3.75
N GLY A 204 13.78 -8.02 -2.45
CA GLY A 204 14.82 -7.48 -1.58
C GLY A 204 14.84 -8.13 -0.22
N LEU A 205 15.47 -7.45 0.72
CA LEU A 205 15.57 -7.86 2.12
C LEU A 205 15.08 -6.73 3.03
N VAL A 206 14.63 -7.08 4.21
CA VAL A 206 14.52 -6.11 5.31
C VAL A 206 15.95 -5.73 5.72
N SER A 207 16.36 -4.51 5.39
CA SER A 207 17.68 -4.03 5.75
C SER A 207 17.75 -3.57 7.19
N ARG A 208 16.63 -3.04 7.73
CA ARG A 208 16.56 -2.52 9.09
C ARG A 208 15.12 -2.47 9.59
N VAL A 209 14.93 -2.69 10.90
CA VAL A 209 13.69 -2.40 11.63
C VAL A 209 13.98 -1.24 12.57
N ASN A 210 13.20 -0.16 12.50
CA ASN A 210 13.46 1.05 13.28
C ASN A 210 12.17 1.73 13.74
N ARG A 211 12.31 2.55 14.77
CA ARG A 211 11.25 3.46 15.21
C ARG A 211 11.63 4.88 14.88
N ARG A 212 10.72 5.58 14.26
CA ARG A 212 10.88 6.97 13.89
C ARG A 212 9.67 7.77 14.40
N ARG A 213 9.89 9.03 14.72
CA ARG A 213 8.81 9.98 14.98
C ARG A 213 8.75 10.88 13.76
N ASP A 214 7.64 10.78 13.06
CA ASP A 214 7.34 11.68 11.97
C ASP A 214 6.28 12.68 12.42
N ASP A 215 6.18 13.80 11.71
CA ASP A 215 5.11 14.74 11.92
C ASP A 215 3.78 14.14 11.48
N ALA A 216 2.72 14.41 12.23
CA ALA A 216 1.38 14.00 11.79
C ALA A 216 0.97 14.79 10.54
N LEU A 217 0.28 14.12 9.62
CA LEU A 217 -0.38 14.80 8.51
C LEU A 217 -1.66 15.49 9.01
N ASP A 218 -1.87 16.72 8.55
CA ASP A 218 -3.13 17.43 8.73
C ASP A 218 -4.18 17.02 7.68
N SER A 219 -5.33 17.73 7.66
CA SER A 219 -6.41 17.49 6.72
C SER A 219 -6.01 17.65 5.25
N ASP A 220 -4.93 18.38 4.98
CA ASP A 220 -4.47 18.73 3.64
C ASP A 220 -3.25 17.89 3.23
N GLY A 221 -2.87 16.90 4.07
CA GLY A 221 -1.73 16.02 3.83
C GLY A 221 -0.38 16.67 4.09
N GLN A 222 -0.35 17.85 4.74
CA GLN A 222 0.87 18.54 5.13
C GLN A 222 1.31 18.12 6.54
N THR A 223 2.60 18.22 6.84
CA THR A 223 3.09 17.98 8.19
C THR A 223 2.72 19.14 9.10
N ASN A 224 2.14 18.86 10.26
CA ASN A 224 1.67 19.89 11.20
C ASN A 224 2.70 20.25 12.28
N GLY A 225 3.92 19.73 12.21
CA GLY A 225 5.03 20.03 13.13
C GLY A 225 4.87 19.44 14.54
N PHE A 226 3.84 18.64 14.82
CA PHE A 226 3.67 17.96 16.10
C PHE A 226 4.31 16.59 16.07
N LEU A 227 5.34 16.38 16.90
CA LEU A 227 5.93 15.07 17.11
C LEU A 227 4.89 14.11 17.70
N THR A 228 4.61 13.08 16.98
CA THR A 228 3.64 12.03 17.33
C THR A 228 4.29 10.88 18.10
N ARG A 229 3.55 9.82 18.33
CA ARG A 229 4.09 8.56 18.84
C ARG A 229 5.17 8.01 17.91
N PRO A 230 6.13 7.20 18.41
CA PRO A 230 7.06 6.51 17.52
C PRO A 230 6.32 5.49 16.66
N ILE A 231 6.58 5.51 15.36
CA ILE A 231 6.06 4.58 14.37
C ILE A 231 7.12 3.50 14.09
N LEU A 232 6.70 2.27 13.97
CA LEU A 232 7.55 1.17 13.56
C LEU A 232 7.64 1.14 12.03
N PHE A 233 8.86 1.26 11.51
CA PHE A 233 9.17 1.17 10.09
C PHE A 233 10.11 0.03 9.79
N LEU A 234 9.97 -0.50 8.57
CA LEU A 234 10.97 -1.33 7.93
C LEU A 234 11.68 -0.50 6.86
N ASN A 235 13.00 -0.60 6.79
CA ASN A 235 13.72 -0.20 5.59
C ASN A 235 14.01 -1.47 4.78
N VAL A 236 13.76 -1.42 3.48
CA VAL A 236 13.89 -2.58 2.59
C VAL A 236 14.77 -2.25 1.39
N THR A 237 15.37 -3.28 0.80
CA THR A 237 16.13 -3.16 -0.45
C THR A 237 15.28 -3.47 -1.69
N ALA A 238 14.06 -4.00 -1.53
CA ALA A 238 13.10 -4.11 -2.62
C ALA A 238 12.84 -2.73 -3.21
N GLU A 239 12.92 -2.62 -4.54
CA GLU A 239 12.84 -1.33 -5.22
C GLU A 239 11.38 -0.86 -5.37
N PHE A 240 11.17 0.43 -5.14
CA PHE A 240 9.94 1.16 -5.43
C PHE A 240 10.24 2.65 -5.59
N ALA A 241 9.31 3.42 -6.15
CA ALA A 241 9.43 4.85 -6.43
C ALA A 241 8.08 5.55 -6.20
N PRO A 242 7.96 6.88 -6.36
CA PRO A 242 6.67 7.58 -6.33
C PRO A 242 5.63 6.87 -7.19
N GLY A 243 4.38 6.77 -6.71
CA GLY A 243 3.32 5.92 -7.27
C GLY A 243 3.21 4.55 -6.60
N SER A 244 4.16 4.15 -5.74
CA SER A 244 4.12 2.89 -5.00
C SER A 244 3.50 3.00 -3.60
N SER A 245 3.15 4.19 -3.14
CA SER A 245 2.56 4.44 -1.81
C SER A 245 1.36 3.54 -1.53
N GLY A 246 1.36 2.84 -0.40
CA GLY A 246 0.31 1.89 -0.03
C GLY A 246 0.50 0.47 -0.58
N ALA A 247 1.51 0.20 -1.41
CA ALA A 247 1.81 -1.14 -1.93
C ALA A 247 2.17 -2.12 -0.80
N PRO A 248 1.80 -3.40 -0.92
CA PRO A 248 2.18 -4.41 0.06
C PRO A 248 3.66 -4.78 -0.06
N ILE A 249 4.34 -4.85 1.09
CA ILE A 249 5.61 -5.56 1.24
C ILE A 249 5.30 -6.89 1.88
N VAL A 250 5.63 -7.99 1.21
CA VAL A 250 5.24 -9.34 1.66
C VAL A 250 6.45 -10.25 1.86
N ASP A 251 6.27 -11.29 2.68
CA ASP A 251 7.19 -12.41 2.79
C ASP A 251 6.98 -13.47 1.68
N GLU A 252 7.79 -14.54 1.67
CA GLU A 252 7.70 -15.64 0.70
C GLU A 252 6.35 -16.41 0.74
N SER A 253 5.53 -16.18 1.78
CA SER A 253 4.23 -16.83 1.97
C SER A 253 3.06 -15.89 1.68
N ALA A 254 3.30 -14.77 1.00
CA ALA A 254 2.33 -13.72 0.69
C ALA A 254 1.69 -13.07 1.94
N ASN A 255 2.34 -13.13 3.11
CA ASN A 255 1.90 -12.35 4.25
C ASN A 255 2.47 -10.94 4.15
N VAL A 256 1.64 -9.93 4.29
CA VAL A 256 2.06 -8.53 4.35
C VAL A 256 2.81 -8.29 5.66
N VAL A 257 4.03 -7.80 5.55
CA VAL A 257 4.90 -7.43 6.67
C VAL A 257 5.03 -5.92 6.83
N ALA A 258 4.72 -5.16 5.77
CA ALA A 258 4.64 -3.70 5.79
C ALA A 258 3.88 -3.18 4.56
N GLN A 259 3.58 -1.87 4.54
CA GLN A 259 3.17 -1.14 3.34
C GLN A 259 4.22 -0.10 2.96
N VAL A 260 4.38 0.17 1.67
CA VAL A 260 5.24 1.25 1.17
C VAL A 260 4.70 2.59 1.65
N SER A 261 5.57 3.42 2.22
CA SER A 261 5.23 4.75 2.72
C SER A 261 6.01 5.85 1.99
N SER A 262 7.34 5.89 2.13
CA SER A 262 8.15 6.98 1.59
C SER A 262 9.56 6.55 1.19
N ILE A 263 10.23 7.42 0.44
CA ILE A 263 11.64 7.31 0.09
C ILE A 263 12.31 8.62 0.47
N THR A 264 13.51 8.52 1.04
CA THR A 264 14.39 9.67 1.25
C THR A 264 15.79 9.32 0.74
N ASP A 265 16.54 10.30 0.33
CA ASP A 265 17.94 10.11 -0.02
C ASP A 265 18.82 10.32 1.20
N ALA A 266 19.65 9.29 1.53
CA ALA A 266 20.69 9.45 2.55
C ALA A 266 21.90 10.11 1.89
N GLY A 267 22.22 11.33 2.30
CA GLY A 267 23.31 12.13 1.74
C GLY A 267 22.87 13.38 0.99
N GLU A 268 21.57 13.74 1.00
CA GLU A 268 21.19 15.08 0.59
C GLU A 268 21.82 16.11 1.55
N PRO A 269 22.48 17.14 1.00
CA PRO A 269 23.05 18.19 1.82
C PRO A 269 21.95 18.89 2.62
N THR A 270 22.21 19.18 3.87
CA THR A 270 21.35 20.05 4.67
C THR A 270 21.25 21.39 3.97
N PRO A 271 20.05 21.96 3.74
CA PRO A 271 19.94 23.29 3.17
C PRO A 271 20.78 24.31 3.94
N GLY A 272 21.75 24.95 3.26
CA GLY A 272 22.69 25.91 3.86
C GLY A 272 24.14 25.40 4.02
N ASP A 273 24.44 24.17 3.63
CA ASP A 273 25.83 23.68 3.58
C ASP A 273 26.50 24.10 2.26
N GLU A 274 27.37 25.11 2.32
CA GLU A 274 28.08 25.68 1.17
C GLU A 274 29.14 24.73 0.55
N ASN A 275 29.45 23.61 1.21
CA ASN A 275 30.44 22.61 0.74
C ASN A 275 29.80 21.45 -0.08
N ASN A 276 28.74 21.77 -0.79
CA ASN A 276 27.87 20.84 -1.50
C ASN A 276 28.54 20.12 -2.68
N SER A 277 29.43 19.18 -2.41
CA SER A 277 29.80 18.17 -3.40
C SER A 277 28.66 17.12 -3.45
N PRO A 278 28.13 16.78 -4.65
CA PRO A 278 27.13 15.73 -4.76
C PRO A 278 27.73 14.41 -4.25
N SER A 279 27.41 14.05 -3.01
CA SER A 279 27.68 12.72 -2.50
C SER A 279 26.75 11.74 -3.21
N PRO A 280 27.20 10.50 -3.51
CA PRO A 280 26.31 9.49 -4.05
C PRO A 280 25.14 9.31 -3.09
N SER A 281 23.93 9.64 -3.54
CA SER A 281 22.72 9.50 -2.74
C SER A 281 22.35 8.01 -2.70
N VAL A 282 22.05 7.51 -1.51
CA VAL A 282 21.56 6.15 -1.32
C VAL A 282 20.07 6.25 -0.96
N PRO A 283 19.16 5.75 -1.79
CA PRO A 283 17.75 5.79 -1.48
C PRO A 283 17.43 4.92 -0.26
N VAL A 284 16.88 5.54 0.78
CA VAL A 284 16.38 4.85 1.98
C VAL A 284 14.88 4.71 1.85
N ARG A 285 14.42 3.48 1.70
CA ARG A 285 13.01 3.13 1.49
C ARG A 285 12.36 2.81 2.81
N PHE A 286 11.30 3.54 3.15
CA PHE A 286 10.53 3.39 4.38
C PHE A 286 9.20 2.70 4.09
N CYS A 287 8.91 1.67 4.88
CA CYS A 287 7.66 0.93 4.83
C CYS A 287 7.06 0.90 6.23
N THR A 288 5.80 1.30 6.36
CA THR A 288 5.05 1.23 7.62
C THR A 288 4.82 -0.23 7.98
N ALA A 289 5.29 -0.67 9.14
CA ALA A 289 5.25 -2.09 9.53
C ALA A 289 3.81 -2.61 9.73
N ALA A 290 3.62 -3.92 9.55
CA ALA A 290 2.32 -4.58 9.70
C ALA A 290 1.70 -4.37 11.09
N GLU A 291 2.50 -4.17 12.13
CA GLU A 291 2.05 -3.82 13.49
C GLU A 291 1.24 -2.52 13.50
N GLU A 292 1.64 -1.54 12.71
CA GLU A 292 0.94 -0.25 12.60
C GLU A 292 -0.36 -0.42 11.80
N ILE A 293 -0.35 -1.22 10.74
CA ILE A 293 -1.56 -1.56 9.97
C ILE A 293 -2.56 -2.30 10.87
N LEU A 294 -2.08 -3.23 11.70
CA LEU A 294 -2.91 -4.00 12.61
C LEU A 294 -3.59 -3.13 13.67
N ARG A 295 -2.97 -2.01 14.08
CA ARG A 295 -3.59 -1.04 15.01
C ARG A 295 -4.92 -0.49 14.50
N LEU A 296 -5.09 -0.36 13.19
CA LEU A 296 -6.35 0.13 12.60
C LEU A 296 -7.51 -0.86 12.78
N THR A 297 -7.24 -2.10 13.22
CA THR A 297 -8.30 -3.06 13.56
C THR A 297 -8.83 -2.90 14.98
N ASP A 298 -8.22 -2.06 15.81
CA ASP A 298 -8.68 -1.76 17.17
C ASP A 298 -9.77 -0.67 17.14
N PRO A 299 -11.02 -0.97 17.50
CA PRO A 299 -12.09 0.02 17.56
C PRO A 299 -11.86 1.13 18.61
N ASN A 300 -10.92 0.95 19.54
CA ASN A 300 -10.56 1.94 20.55
C ASN A 300 -9.36 2.82 20.14
N LEU A 301 -8.89 2.71 18.91
CA LEU A 301 -7.71 3.44 18.41
C LEU A 301 -7.80 4.96 18.69
N GLU A 302 -8.95 5.58 18.48
CA GLU A 302 -9.17 7.00 18.74
C GLU A 302 -8.91 7.38 20.22
N LYS A 303 -9.40 6.55 21.15
CA LYS A 303 -9.18 6.74 22.60
C LYS A 303 -7.71 6.57 22.98
N ALA A 304 -7.05 5.57 22.41
CA ALA A 304 -5.64 5.29 22.63
C ALA A 304 -4.78 6.46 22.12
N ALA A 305 -5.02 6.97 20.92
CA ALA A 305 -4.34 8.12 20.36
C ALA A 305 -4.53 9.40 21.21
N ALA A 306 -5.74 9.65 21.71
CA ALA A 306 -6.03 10.79 22.57
C ALA A 306 -5.27 10.70 23.92
N LEU A 307 -5.10 9.52 24.47
CA LEU A 307 -4.31 9.29 25.71
C LEU A 307 -2.81 9.50 25.46
N GLU A 308 -2.30 9.03 24.33
CA GLU A 308 -0.90 9.24 23.92
C GLU A 308 -0.57 10.73 23.77
N THR A 309 -1.49 11.52 23.22
CA THR A 309 -1.36 12.99 23.10
C THR A 309 -1.38 13.70 24.44
N ARG A 310 -2.29 13.29 25.36
CA ARG A 310 -2.42 13.89 26.71
C ARG A 310 -1.23 13.58 27.62
N ALA A 311 -0.63 12.41 27.51
CA ALA A 311 0.55 12.04 28.30
C ALA A 311 1.75 12.93 27.97
N LYS A 312 1.87 13.41 26.75
CA LYS A 312 2.94 14.30 26.30
C LYS A 312 2.77 15.75 26.78
N SER A 313 1.54 16.26 26.90
CA SER A 313 1.26 17.60 27.40
C SER A 313 1.57 17.78 28.89
N LYS A 314 1.74 16.69 29.64
CA LYS A 314 2.06 16.67 31.08
C LYS A 314 3.53 16.38 31.39
N GLY A 315 4.40 16.25 30.38
CA GLY A 315 5.84 16.08 30.58
C GLY A 315 6.48 17.33 31.18
N PRO A 316 7.57 17.22 31.98
CA PRO A 316 8.17 18.34 32.67
C PRO A 316 8.70 19.36 31.68
N HIS A 317 8.24 20.61 31.78
CA HIS A 317 8.89 21.75 31.18
C HIS A 317 10.35 21.81 31.66
N PRO A 318 11.37 21.90 30.81
CA PRO A 318 12.71 22.20 31.24
C PRO A 318 12.79 23.66 31.60
N GLY A 319 12.29 24.00 32.80
CA GLY A 319 12.49 25.28 33.44
C GLY A 319 13.85 25.35 34.11
N GLY A 320 14.91 25.38 33.32
CA GLY A 320 16.26 25.66 33.80
C GLY A 320 16.53 27.18 33.84
N LYS A 321 16.20 27.82 34.94
CA LYS A 321 16.74 29.18 35.23
C LYS A 321 18.24 29.05 35.41
N SER A 322 19.00 29.51 34.42
CA SER A 322 20.39 29.87 34.60
C SER A 322 20.47 31.04 35.63
N LYS A 323 20.91 30.74 36.85
CA LYS A 323 21.42 31.76 37.78
C LYS A 323 22.87 32.00 37.43
N ASN A 324 23.13 33.07 36.72
CA ASN A 324 24.43 33.72 36.76
C ASN A 324 24.73 34.19 38.19
N GLY A 325 25.88 33.80 38.68
CA GLY A 325 26.42 34.25 39.96
C GLY A 325 27.93 34.11 40.00
N ARG A 326 28.60 35.20 39.69
CA ARG A 326 29.99 35.60 39.97
C ARG A 326 31.09 34.85 39.24
#